data_c8d6de7b134779afba4fbb08ca6e6471
#
_entry.id   c8d6de7b134779afba4fbb08ca6e6471
#
_cell.length_a   1.000
_cell.length_b   1.000
_cell.length_c   1.000
_cell.angle_alpha   90.00
_cell.angle_beta   90.00
_cell.angle_gamma   90.00
#
_symmetry.space_group_name_H-M   'P 1'
#
loop_
_entity.id
_entity.type
_entity.pdbx_description
1 polymer ?
#
loop_
_entity_poly.entity_id
_entity_poly.type
_entity_poly.pdbx_seq_one_letter_code
_entity_poly.pdbx_strand_id
1 'polypeptide(L)'
;MNYLKQFFYLSNVVLFIFYLYPGSIFGCFIYSDCKIQPQLTRDFLVSSNHVYVFFIISILGLIVFKHKLKNIFIYLICISIVLEIMHLIIPERGFELGDLFGNIIGVFISVSYTHLTLPTRAVV
;
A
#
# COMPACT_ATOMS: atom_id res chain seq x y z
N MET A 1 -10.70 6.23 18.50
CA MET A 1 -10.50 5.08 17.63
C MET A 1 -11.42 5.02 16.44
N ASN A 2 -12.66 5.48 16.61
CA ASN A 2 -13.59 5.47 15.48
C ASN A 2 -13.10 6.29 14.29
N TYR A 3 -12.50 7.44 14.56
CA TYR A 3 -11.99 8.29 13.49
C TYR A 3 -10.84 7.63 12.76
N LEU A 4 -9.94 6.97 13.48
CA LEU A 4 -8.82 6.29 12.85
C LEU A 4 -9.30 5.11 12.00
N LYS A 5 -10.30 4.39 12.49
CA LYS A 5 -10.88 3.28 11.76
C LYS A 5 -11.51 3.76 10.46
N GLN A 6 -12.29 4.84 10.54
CA GLN A 6 -12.89 5.43 9.35
C GLN A 6 -11.84 5.94 8.38
N PHE A 7 -10.79 6.54 8.91
CA PHE A 7 -9.71 7.02 8.07
C PHE A 7 -9.00 5.87 7.36
N PHE A 8 -8.82 4.74 8.06
CA PHE A 8 -8.23 3.56 7.44
C PHE A 8 -9.10 3.03 6.31
N TYR A 9 -10.41 2.93 6.55
CA TYR A 9 -11.32 2.47 5.49
C TYR A 9 -11.31 3.41 4.30
N LEU A 10 -11.33 4.72 4.56
CA LEU A 10 -11.27 5.70 3.48
C LEU A 10 -9.96 5.57 2.70
N SER A 11 -8.86 5.39 3.40
CA SER A 11 -7.56 5.22 2.76
C SER A 11 -7.53 3.99 1.85
N ASN A 12 -8.21 2.92 2.26
CA ASN A 12 -8.30 1.73 1.41
C ASN A 12 -9.10 2.00 0.15
N VAL A 13 -10.19 2.75 0.26
CA VAL A 13 -10.99 3.11 -0.92
C VAL A 13 -10.15 3.94 -1.88
N VAL A 14 -9.44 4.93 -1.35
CA VAL A 14 -8.56 5.76 -2.18
C VAL A 14 -7.48 4.93 -2.84
N LEU A 15 -6.89 4.01 -2.09
CA LEU A 15 -5.87 3.12 -2.64
C LEU A 15 -6.42 2.30 -3.82
N PHE A 16 -7.61 1.73 -3.64
CA PHE A 16 -8.21 0.94 -4.71
C PHE A 16 -8.48 1.80 -5.94
N ILE A 17 -8.98 3.01 -5.75
CA ILE A 17 -9.25 3.91 -6.88
C ILE A 17 -7.97 4.23 -7.63
N PHE A 18 -6.92 4.61 -6.92
CA PHE A 18 -5.66 4.99 -7.56
C PHE A 18 -4.96 3.80 -8.19
N TYR A 19 -5.04 2.65 -7.54
CA TYR A 19 -4.34 1.46 -8.02
C TYR A 19 -5.01 0.88 -9.26
N LEU A 20 -6.33 0.91 -9.29
CA LEU A 20 -7.09 0.30 -10.39
C LEU A 20 -7.43 1.28 -11.50
N TYR A 21 -7.07 2.55 -11.36
CA TYR A 21 -7.31 3.56 -12.38
C TYR A 21 -6.39 3.29 -13.57
N PRO A 22 -6.94 3.28 -14.81
CA PRO A 22 -6.09 3.10 -15.99
C PRO A 22 -5.14 4.29 -16.14
N GLY A 23 -3.85 4.05 -16.01
CA GLY A 23 -2.87 5.10 -16.04
C GLY A 23 -2.62 5.70 -14.67
N SER A 24 -2.30 6.98 -14.61
CA SER A 24 -1.96 7.67 -13.37
C SER A 24 -2.83 8.89 -13.18
N ILE A 25 -3.60 8.91 -12.09
CA ILE A 25 -4.40 10.08 -11.75
C ILE A 25 -3.50 11.28 -11.47
N PHE A 26 -2.42 11.08 -10.72
CA PHE A 26 -1.49 12.18 -10.43
C PHE A 26 -0.78 12.67 -11.68
N GLY A 27 -0.45 11.77 -12.59
CA GLY A 27 0.14 12.18 -13.85
C GLY A 27 -0.80 13.03 -14.67
N CYS A 28 -2.10 12.66 -14.69
CA CYS A 28 -3.10 13.48 -15.37
C CYS A 28 -3.15 14.89 -14.80
N PHE A 29 -3.10 15.00 -13.48
CA PHE A 29 -3.19 16.30 -12.83
C PHE A 29 -1.93 17.14 -13.00
N ILE A 30 -0.77 16.54 -12.74
CA ILE A 30 0.48 17.30 -12.62
C ILE A 30 1.12 17.55 -13.97
N TYR A 31 1.13 16.52 -14.82
CA TYR A 31 1.84 16.59 -16.10
C TYR A 31 0.91 16.66 -17.29
N SER A 32 -0.39 16.66 -17.06
CA SER A 32 -1.39 16.55 -18.14
C SER A 32 -1.15 15.33 -19.01
N ASP A 33 -0.55 14.29 -18.44
CA ASP A 33 -0.23 13.07 -19.14
C ASP A 33 -0.47 11.90 -18.18
N CYS A 34 -1.53 11.15 -18.42
CA CYS A 34 -1.95 10.07 -17.54
C CYS A 34 -1.03 8.86 -17.61
N LYS A 35 -0.06 8.87 -18.51
CA LYS A 35 0.90 7.77 -18.61
C LYS A 35 2.12 7.96 -17.72
N ILE A 36 2.31 9.17 -17.18
CA ILE A 36 3.45 9.48 -16.34
C ILE A 36 3.03 9.37 -14.88
N GLN A 37 3.72 8.54 -14.12
CA GLN A 37 3.47 8.38 -12.70
C GLN A 37 4.51 9.16 -11.92
N PRO A 38 4.09 10.17 -11.11
CA PRO A 38 5.06 10.88 -10.27
C PRO A 38 5.73 9.95 -9.28
N GLN A 39 7.01 10.15 -9.04
CA GLN A 39 7.77 9.36 -8.09
C GLN A 39 8.47 10.25 -7.10
N LEU A 40 8.40 9.89 -5.82
CA LEU A 40 9.11 10.60 -4.77
C LEU A 40 10.60 10.29 -4.80
N THR A 41 10.94 9.05 -5.07
CA THR A 41 12.32 8.63 -5.20
C THR A 41 12.42 7.67 -6.39
N ARG A 42 13.65 7.48 -6.86
CA ARG A 42 13.90 6.57 -7.97
C ARG A 42 13.62 5.13 -7.55
N ASP A 43 13.07 4.34 -8.46
CA ASP A 43 12.94 2.91 -8.25
C ASP A 43 14.33 2.28 -8.17
N PHE A 44 14.43 1.23 -7.37
CA PHE A 44 15.68 0.51 -7.23
C PHE A 44 15.49 -0.93 -7.71
N LEU A 45 15.40 -1.89 -6.79
CA LEU A 45 15.06 -3.26 -7.16
C LEU A 45 13.55 -3.46 -7.20
N VAL A 46 12.82 -2.60 -6.52
CA VAL A 46 11.37 -2.66 -6.43
C VAL A 46 10.80 -1.26 -6.63
N SER A 47 9.50 -1.18 -6.88
CA SER A 47 8.86 0.10 -7.09
C SER A 47 8.78 0.90 -5.79
N SER A 48 9.42 2.05 -5.76
CA SER A 48 9.48 2.87 -4.55
C SER A 48 8.10 3.41 -4.17
N ASN A 49 7.29 3.82 -5.14
CA ASN A 49 5.94 4.32 -4.84
C ASN A 49 5.10 3.26 -4.13
N HIS A 50 5.20 2.02 -4.57
CA HIS A 50 4.44 0.93 -3.98
C HIS A 50 4.90 0.65 -2.55
N VAL A 51 6.20 0.71 -2.30
CA VAL A 51 6.73 0.55 -0.94
C VAL A 51 6.15 1.61 -0.03
N TYR A 52 6.18 2.88 -0.45
CA TYR A 52 5.69 3.98 0.39
C TYR A 52 4.21 3.84 0.69
N VAL A 53 3.41 3.58 -0.34
CA VAL A 53 1.97 3.50 -0.18
C VAL A 53 1.58 2.36 0.76
N PHE A 54 2.14 1.19 0.54
CA PHE A 54 1.81 0.03 1.37
C PHE A 54 2.40 0.14 2.77
N PHE A 55 3.54 0.82 2.92
CA PHE A 55 4.07 1.10 4.25
C PHE A 55 3.10 1.96 5.05
N ILE A 56 2.62 3.05 4.46
CA ILE A 56 1.73 3.98 5.16
C ILE A 56 0.41 3.31 5.51
N ILE A 57 -0.20 2.61 4.56
CA ILE A 57 -1.48 1.95 4.80
C ILE A 57 -1.32 0.85 5.83
N SER A 58 -0.21 0.13 5.79
CA SER A 58 0.01 -0.96 6.73
C SER A 58 0.24 -0.44 8.14
N ILE A 59 1.01 0.63 8.30
CA ILE A 59 1.20 1.24 9.62
C ILE A 59 -0.16 1.65 10.20
N LEU A 60 -0.97 2.32 9.40
CA LEU A 60 -2.28 2.75 9.85
C LEU A 60 -3.15 1.56 10.26
N GLY A 61 -3.17 0.52 9.44
CA GLY A 61 -3.96 -0.67 9.74
C GLY A 61 -3.49 -1.37 10.99
N LEU A 62 -2.18 -1.49 11.18
CA LEU A 62 -1.63 -2.16 12.36
C LEU A 62 -1.94 -1.38 13.64
N ILE A 63 -1.94 -0.06 13.57
CA ILE A 63 -2.29 0.77 14.72
C ILE A 63 -3.79 0.65 15.04
N VAL A 64 -4.63 0.73 14.02
CA VAL A 64 -6.09 0.69 14.21
C VAL A 64 -6.54 -0.67 14.72
N PHE A 65 -5.96 -1.75 14.19
CA PHE A 65 -6.37 -3.10 14.53
C PHE A 65 -5.29 -3.80 15.36
N LYS A 66 -4.70 -3.11 16.31
CA LYS A 66 -3.57 -3.65 17.06
C LYS A 66 -3.92 -4.90 17.87
N HIS A 67 -5.18 -5.15 18.13
CA HIS A 67 -5.61 -6.35 18.85
C HIS A 67 -5.87 -7.53 17.90
N LYS A 68 -5.79 -7.30 16.61
CA LYS A 68 -6.02 -8.34 15.59
C LYS A 68 -4.91 -8.30 14.56
N LEU A 69 -3.68 -8.27 15.02
CA LEU A 69 -2.53 -8.08 14.14
C LEU A 69 -2.43 -9.17 13.06
N LYS A 70 -2.71 -10.41 13.43
CA LYS A 70 -2.65 -11.49 12.46
C LYS A 70 -3.66 -11.29 11.34
N ASN A 71 -4.88 -10.91 11.70
CA ASN A 71 -5.93 -10.73 10.71
C ASN A 71 -5.61 -9.56 9.78
N ILE A 72 -5.15 -8.45 10.33
CA ILE A 72 -4.84 -7.30 9.48
C ILE A 72 -3.61 -7.57 8.61
N PHE A 73 -2.63 -8.32 9.12
CA PHE A 73 -1.47 -8.67 8.32
C PHE A 73 -1.87 -9.51 7.12
N ILE A 74 -2.73 -10.52 7.34
CA ILE A 74 -3.21 -11.37 6.24
C ILE A 74 -3.97 -10.53 5.22
N TYR A 75 -4.82 -9.61 5.68
CA TYR A 75 -5.55 -8.72 4.80
C TYR A 75 -4.60 -7.88 3.93
N LEU A 76 -3.59 -7.30 4.56
CA LEU A 76 -2.65 -6.43 3.84
C LEU A 76 -1.87 -7.19 2.78
N ILE A 77 -1.43 -8.39 3.10
CA ILE A 77 -0.73 -9.24 2.12
C ILE A 77 -1.67 -9.62 0.99
N CYS A 78 -2.91 -9.98 1.32
CA CYS A 78 -3.89 -10.35 0.31
C CYS A 78 -4.17 -9.21 -0.66
N ILE A 79 -4.39 -7.99 -0.16
CA ILE A 79 -4.67 -6.88 -1.08
C ILE A 79 -3.44 -6.51 -1.90
N SER A 80 -2.25 -6.68 -1.35
CA SER A 80 -1.04 -6.38 -2.12
C SER A 80 -0.93 -7.29 -3.34
N ILE A 81 -1.27 -8.56 -3.16
CA ILE A 81 -1.21 -9.53 -4.25
C ILE A 81 -2.37 -9.33 -5.23
N VAL A 82 -3.58 -9.19 -4.69
CA VAL A 82 -4.79 -9.08 -5.53
C VAL A 82 -4.73 -7.83 -6.40
N LEU A 83 -4.35 -6.69 -5.82
CA LEU A 83 -4.29 -5.44 -6.59
C LEU A 83 -3.29 -5.54 -7.74
N GLU A 84 -2.17 -6.20 -7.51
CA GLU A 84 -1.18 -6.34 -8.57
C GLU A 84 -1.66 -7.30 -9.66
N ILE A 85 -2.34 -8.38 -9.27
CA ILE A 85 -2.92 -9.30 -10.24
C ILE A 85 -3.98 -8.58 -11.07
N MET A 86 -4.76 -7.69 -10.47
CA MET A 86 -5.76 -6.92 -11.19
C MET A 86 -5.15 -6.06 -12.29
N HIS A 87 -3.88 -5.68 -12.16
CA HIS A 87 -3.22 -4.92 -13.21
C HIS A 87 -3.10 -5.68 -14.53
N LEU A 88 -3.26 -7.00 -14.52
CA LEU A 88 -3.28 -7.78 -15.76
C LEU A 88 -4.48 -7.45 -16.62
N ILE A 89 -5.58 -6.98 -16.02
CA ILE A 89 -6.83 -6.70 -16.71
C ILE A 89 -6.99 -5.22 -17.00
N ILE A 90 -6.38 -4.35 -16.23
CA ILE A 90 -6.59 -2.91 -16.32
C ILE A 90 -5.80 -2.34 -17.51
N PRO A 91 -6.44 -1.59 -18.41
CA PRO A 91 -5.72 -0.94 -19.51
C PRO A 91 -4.66 0.03 -18.99
N GLU A 92 -3.54 0.10 -19.69
CA GLU A 92 -2.43 1.00 -19.37
C GLU A 92 -1.75 0.67 -18.05
N ARG A 93 -2.06 -0.48 -17.48
CA ARG A 93 -1.39 -1.03 -16.32
C ARG A 93 -0.89 -2.42 -16.70
N GLY A 94 0.22 -2.84 -16.12
CA GLY A 94 0.76 -4.16 -16.37
C GLY A 94 1.23 -4.77 -15.08
N PHE A 95 1.16 -6.10 -15.00
CA PHE A 95 1.70 -6.81 -13.86
C PHE A 95 3.22 -6.69 -13.88
N GLU A 96 3.80 -6.28 -12.77
CA GLU A 96 5.25 -6.18 -12.61
C GLU A 96 5.65 -6.77 -11.28
N LEU A 97 6.66 -7.65 -11.31
CA LEU A 97 7.18 -8.24 -10.08
C LEU A 97 7.76 -7.18 -9.15
N GLY A 98 8.37 -6.14 -9.70
CA GLY A 98 8.88 -5.04 -8.90
C GLY A 98 7.79 -4.35 -8.10
N ASP A 99 6.63 -4.17 -8.69
CA ASP A 99 5.49 -3.57 -8.00
C ASP A 99 4.96 -4.49 -6.90
N LEU A 100 4.83 -5.77 -7.22
CA LEU A 100 4.36 -6.75 -6.23
C LEU A 100 5.30 -6.83 -5.04
N PHE A 101 6.60 -6.94 -5.30
CA PHE A 101 7.57 -7.00 -4.22
C PHE A 101 7.61 -5.69 -3.44
N GLY A 102 7.42 -4.54 -4.11
CA GLY A 102 7.32 -3.27 -3.42
C GLY A 102 6.17 -3.24 -2.43
N ASN A 103 5.01 -3.72 -2.86
CA ASN A 103 3.84 -3.81 -1.98
C ASN A 103 4.16 -4.66 -0.75
N ILE A 104 4.70 -5.85 -0.98
CA ILE A 104 4.99 -6.79 0.10
C ILE A 104 6.06 -6.25 1.04
N ILE A 105 7.11 -5.64 0.50
CA ILE A 105 8.16 -5.04 1.30
C ILE A 105 7.60 -3.93 2.18
N GLY A 106 6.71 -3.09 1.64
CA GLY A 106 6.07 -2.06 2.43
C GLY A 106 5.32 -2.62 3.63
N VAL A 107 4.58 -3.71 3.43
CA VAL A 107 3.88 -4.38 4.52
C VAL A 107 4.87 -4.92 5.55
N PHE A 108 5.91 -5.61 5.12
CA PHE A 108 6.88 -6.20 6.05
C PHE A 108 7.64 -5.15 6.83
N ILE A 109 8.03 -4.04 6.21
CA ILE A 109 8.71 -2.96 6.91
C ILE A 109 7.81 -2.38 7.99
N SER A 110 6.52 -2.20 7.69
CA SER A 110 5.59 -1.66 8.66
C SER A 110 5.37 -2.61 9.83
N VAL A 111 5.32 -3.91 9.57
CA VAL A 111 5.21 -4.91 10.64
C VAL A 111 6.43 -4.85 11.54
N SER A 112 7.62 -4.80 10.95
CA SER A 112 8.85 -4.71 11.72
C SER A 112 8.90 -3.43 12.56
N TYR A 113 8.53 -2.31 11.95
CA TYR A 113 8.49 -1.03 12.67
C TYR A 113 7.51 -1.08 13.83
N THR A 114 6.33 -1.67 13.62
CA THR A 114 5.31 -1.78 14.65
C THR A 114 5.80 -2.65 15.81
N HIS A 115 6.48 -3.74 15.50
CA HIS A 115 7.05 -4.61 16.53
C HIS A 115 8.05 -3.88 17.39
N LEU A 116 8.84 -2.99 16.80
CA LEU A 116 9.90 -2.31 17.52
C LEU A 116 9.42 -1.12 18.35
N THR A 117 8.31 -0.49 17.94
CA THR A 117 7.92 0.79 18.52
C THR A 117 6.70 0.75 19.42
N LEU A 118 5.77 -0.18 19.21
CA LEU A 118 4.57 -0.24 20.04
C LEU A 118 4.87 -0.95 21.36
N PRO A 119 4.55 -0.31 22.50
CA PRO A 119 4.84 -0.91 23.82
C PRO A 119 4.16 -2.27 24.01
N THR A 120 2.98 -2.45 23.46
CA THR A 120 2.26 -3.72 23.58
C THR A 120 3.00 -4.87 22.91
N ARG A 121 3.91 -4.56 22.02
CA ARG A 121 4.73 -5.58 21.37
C ARG A 121 5.69 -6.23 22.34
N ALA A 122 6.18 -5.44 23.27
CA ALA A 122 7.20 -5.94 24.18
C ALA A 122 6.69 -7.03 25.13
N VAL A 123 5.40 -7.11 25.32
CA VAL A 123 4.81 -8.07 26.25
C VAL A 123 4.28 -9.32 25.57
N VAL A 124 4.46 -9.42 24.28
CA VAL A 124 3.92 -10.55 23.53
C VAL A 124 4.98 -11.58 23.20
#